data_b4bda8ca6d59e2e0f95758c3e6326ec2
#
_entry.id   b4bda8ca6d59e2e0f95758c3e6326ec2
#
_cell.length_a   1.000
_cell.length_b   1.000
_cell.length_c   1.000
_cell.angle_alpha   90.00
_cell.angle_beta   90.00
_cell.angle_gamma   90.00
#
_symmetry.space_group_name_H-M   'P 1'
#
loop_
_entity.id
_entity.type
_entity.pdbx_description
1 polymer ?
#
loop_
_entity_poly.entity_id
_entity_poly.type
_entity_poly.pdbx_seq_one_letter_code
_entity_poly.pdbx_strand_id
1 'polypeptide(L)'
;LGDVYKRQSLVGAVQVVRPSTLKVTSSNLSTSFAGKIAGVISTQSSGEPGADGANFWIRGISTFGANKSPLLILDGVEIVSEMLNNIPPEAIESFSILRDATATALYGSRGANGVMIITTKNGRQSEKMAINVRLESGISMPTRVQDIADGVTYMENYNEALRTRTPAGETYVQHFSDEKITGTRNRL
;
A
#
# COMPACT_ATOMS: atom_id res chain seq x y z
N LEU A 1 -22.19 -30.78 4.93
CA LEU A 1 -22.71 -30.49 6.29
C LEU A 1 -21.56 -30.16 7.27
N GLY A 2 -20.41 -30.83 7.20
CA GLY A 2 -19.29 -30.61 8.13
C GLY A 2 -18.59 -29.22 7.97
N ASP A 3 -18.56 -28.65 6.80
CA ASP A 3 -17.90 -27.35 6.55
C ASP A 3 -18.74 -26.15 7.00
N VAL A 4 -20.05 -26.28 7.03
CA VAL A 4 -20.97 -25.25 7.51
C VAL A 4 -20.85 -25.09 9.03
N TYR A 5 -20.71 -26.20 9.76
CA TYR A 5 -20.53 -26.18 11.22
C TYR A 5 -19.17 -25.62 11.65
N LYS A 6 -18.08 -25.89 10.91
CA LYS A 6 -16.77 -25.28 11.18
C LYS A 6 -16.76 -23.77 11.00
N ARG A 7 -17.56 -23.25 10.08
CA ARG A 7 -17.67 -21.79 9.86
C ARG A 7 -18.54 -21.08 10.93
N GLN A 8 -19.51 -21.78 11.51
CA GLN A 8 -20.37 -21.22 12.54
C GLN A 8 -19.73 -21.17 13.93
N SER A 9 -18.74 -22.00 14.23
CA SER A 9 -18.04 -21.98 15.52
C SER A 9 -17.00 -20.87 15.65
N LEU A 10 -16.64 -20.20 14.56
CA LEU A 10 -15.82 -18.99 14.53
C LEU A 10 -16.69 -17.72 14.59
N VAL A 11 -17.69 -17.73 15.47
CA VAL A 11 -18.60 -16.60 15.69
C VAL A 11 -17.84 -15.47 16.37
N GLY A 12 -17.49 -14.47 15.60
CA GLY A 12 -17.01 -13.19 16.08
C GLY A 12 -15.68 -12.81 15.45
N ALA A 13 -15.57 -11.92 14.55
CA ALA A 13 -14.40 -11.24 14.04
C ALA A 13 -13.60 -11.91 12.89
N VAL A 14 -14.10 -13.00 12.28
CA VAL A 14 -13.59 -13.45 10.99
C VAL A 14 -14.49 -12.90 9.90
N GLN A 15 -13.99 -11.98 9.10
CA GLN A 15 -14.70 -11.46 7.94
C GLN A 15 -14.18 -12.14 6.69
N VAL A 16 -15.06 -12.83 5.97
CA VAL A 16 -14.73 -13.43 4.66
C VAL A 16 -15.22 -12.51 3.56
N VAL A 17 -14.30 -12.12 2.68
CA VAL A 17 -14.58 -11.26 1.53
C VAL A 17 -14.24 -12.01 0.25
N ARG A 18 -15.17 -12.02 -0.71
CA ARG A 18 -14.93 -12.62 -2.01
C ARG A 18 -14.37 -11.57 -2.99
N PRO A 19 -13.43 -11.93 -3.88
CA PRO A 19 -12.87 -11.01 -4.86
C PRO A 19 -13.93 -10.35 -5.76
N SER A 20 -15.03 -11.07 -6.04
CA SER A 20 -16.15 -10.52 -6.82
C SER A 20 -16.78 -9.26 -6.22
N THR A 21 -16.70 -9.09 -4.90
CA THR A 21 -17.19 -7.89 -4.22
C THR A 21 -16.21 -6.72 -4.29
N LEU A 22 -14.94 -7.00 -4.58
CA LEU A 22 -13.90 -5.98 -4.59
C LEU A 22 -13.90 -5.14 -5.86
N LYS A 23 -14.54 -5.57 -6.96
CA LYS A 23 -14.55 -4.89 -8.27
C LYS A 23 -13.21 -4.20 -8.52
N VAL A 24 -12.18 -4.97 -8.84
CA VAL A 24 -10.82 -4.47 -9.02
C VAL A 24 -10.79 -3.59 -10.26
N THR A 25 -10.72 -2.29 -10.08
CA THR A 25 -10.56 -1.30 -11.16
C THR A 25 -9.09 -0.92 -11.36
N SER A 26 -8.24 -1.32 -10.41
CA SER A 26 -6.80 -1.06 -10.37
C SER A 26 -6.03 -2.36 -10.59
N SER A 27 -4.87 -2.27 -11.23
CA SER A 27 -3.94 -3.39 -11.38
C SER A 27 -3.42 -3.90 -10.03
N ASN A 28 -3.45 -3.07 -8.98
CA ASN A 28 -3.00 -3.43 -7.65
C ASN A 28 -4.13 -3.85 -6.72
N LEU A 29 -4.03 -5.07 -6.20
CA LEU A 29 -5.03 -5.64 -5.32
C LEU A 29 -5.15 -4.87 -4.00
N SER A 30 -4.03 -4.37 -3.47
CA SER A 30 -4.00 -3.62 -2.20
C SER A 30 -4.84 -2.34 -2.23
N THR A 31 -4.91 -1.65 -3.37
CA THR A 31 -5.73 -0.44 -3.53
C THR A 31 -7.23 -0.76 -3.50
N SER A 32 -7.61 -1.97 -3.88
CA SER A 32 -9.01 -2.41 -3.91
C SER A 32 -9.60 -2.65 -2.53
N PHE A 33 -8.80 -2.70 -1.48
CA PHE A 33 -9.27 -2.90 -0.10
C PHE A 33 -9.86 -1.63 0.51
N ALA A 34 -9.45 -0.45 0.01
CA ALA A 34 -9.91 0.83 0.54
C ALA A 34 -11.44 0.96 0.48
N GLY A 35 -12.06 1.16 1.63
CA GLY A 35 -13.51 1.37 1.75
C GLY A 35 -14.39 0.16 1.45
N LYS A 36 -13.83 -0.99 1.03
CA LYS A 36 -14.60 -2.19 0.68
C LYS A 36 -14.57 -3.27 1.75
N ILE A 37 -13.58 -3.21 2.63
CA ILE A 37 -13.40 -4.19 3.69
C ILE A 37 -13.53 -3.48 5.03
N ALA A 38 -14.54 -3.84 5.81
CA ALA A 38 -14.74 -3.24 7.12
C ALA A 38 -13.57 -3.54 8.06
N GLY A 39 -13.03 -2.50 8.71
CA GLY A 39 -11.91 -2.61 9.65
C GLY A 39 -10.54 -2.72 9.00
N VAL A 40 -10.44 -2.54 7.68
CA VAL A 40 -9.19 -2.34 6.96
C VAL A 40 -9.07 -0.87 6.57
N ILE A 41 -8.01 -0.24 7.03
CA ILE A 41 -7.63 1.11 6.64
C ILE A 41 -6.55 0.96 5.57
N SER A 42 -6.76 1.56 4.42
CA SER A 42 -5.80 1.56 3.32
C SER A 42 -5.45 2.99 2.94
N THR A 43 -4.16 3.25 2.78
CA THR A 43 -3.65 4.54 2.31
C THR A 43 -2.68 4.33 1.17
N GLN A 44 -2.88 5.07 0.11
CA GLN A 44 -1.97 5.13 -1.02
C GLN A 44 -0.99 6.28 -0.79
N SER A 45 0.29 5.98 -0.73
CA SER A 45 1.33 6.96 -0.44
C SER A 45 1.68 7.82 -1.66
N SER A 46 1.52 7.27 -2.86
CA SER A 46 1.79 7.93 -4.14
C SER A 46 0.70 7.62 -5.13
N GLY A 47 0.37 8.58 -6.00
CA GLY A 47 -0.46 8.38 -7.18
C GLY A 47 0.38 8.27 -8.45
N GLU A 48 1.66 8.02 -8.31
CA GLU A 48 2.62 7.91 -9.40
C GLU A 48 2.39 6.63 -10.19
N PRO A 49 2.34 6.69 -11.52
CA PRO A 49 2.20 5.49 -12.35
C PRO A 49 3.30 4.47 -12.05
N GLY A 50 2.92 3.24 -11.71
CA GLY A 50 3.83 2.18 -11.33
C GLY A 50 4.23 2.13 -9.85
N ALA A 51 3.91 3.15 -9.05
CA ALA A 51 4.11 3.21 -7.60
C ALA A 51 2.77 3.39 -6.84
N ASP A 52 1.71 2.83 -7.38
CA ASP A 52 0.33 2.97 -6.93
C ASP A 52 -0.12 1.92 -5.92
N GLY A 53 0.82 1.15 -5.35
CA GLY A 53 0.55 0.23 -4.25
C GLY A 53 0.04 0.95 -3.00
N ALA A 54 -0.91 0.35 -2.30
CA ALA A 54 -1.44 0.89 -1.06
C ALA A 54 -0.93 0.10 0.15
N ASN A 55 -0.56 0.84 1.18
CA ASN A 55 -0.34 0.28 2.50
C ASN A 55 -1.69 0.08 3.19
N PHE A 56 -1.86 -1.02 3.91
CA PHE A 56 -3.11 -1.25 4.62
C PHE A 56 -2.85 -1.82 6.02
N TRP A 57 -3.77 -1.53 6.92
CA TRP A 57 -3.74 -1.94 8.32
C TRP A 57 -5.08 -2.54 8.72
N ILE A 58 -5.02 -3.56 9.53
CA ILE A 58 -6.17 -4.17 10.17
C ILE A 58 -6.18 -3.68 11.62
N ARG A 59 -7.33 -3.19 12.14
CA ARG A 59 -7.47 -2.61 13.49
C ARG A 59 -6.82 -1.23 13.70
N GLY A 60 -6.35 -0.58 12.65
CA GLY A 60 -5.70 0.72 12.75
C GLY A 60 -4.21 0.65 13.12
N ILE A 61 -3.61 1.81 13.27
CA ILE A 61 -2.19 1.95 13.66
C ILE A 61 -2.13 2.01 15.19
N SER A 62 -2.15 0.86 15.85
CA SER A 62 -2.26 0.78 17.32
C SER A 62 -0.94 0.44 18.02
N THR A 63 0.10 0.10 17.30
CA THR A 63 1.38 -0.32 17.89
C THR A 63 2.46 0.74 17.75
N PHE A 64 3.13 1.02 18.86
CA PHE A 64 4.34 1.84 18.91
C PHE A 64 5.58 1.10 18.37
N GLY A 65 5.42 -0.11 17.84
CA GLY A 65 6.50 -0.94 17.31
C GLY A 65 6.92 -0.56 15.88
N ALA A 66 8.08 -1.05 15.47
CA ALA A 66 8.66 -0.81 14.15
C ALA A 66 7.83 -1.43 13.01
N ASN A 67 7.10 -2.51 13.26
CA ASN A 67 6.32 -3.22 12.25
C ASN A 67 4.82 -3.03 12.50
N LYS A 68 4.17 -2.31 11.59
CA LYS A 68 2.73 -1.97 11.66
C LYS A 68 1.88 -2.75 10.65
N SER A 69 2.52 -3.54 9.79
CA SER A 69 1.84 -4.30 8.75
C SER A 69 1.11 -5.52 9.32
N PRO A 70 -0.05 -5.88 8.81
CA PRO A 70 -0.72 -7.12 9.16
C PRO A 70 0.07 -8.32 8.64
N LEU A 71 -0.13 -9.49 9.26
CA LEU A 71 0.43 -10.74 8.78
C LEU A 71 -0.40 -11.24 7.58
N LEU A 72 0.26 -11.50 6.47
CA LEU A 72 -0.36 -12.03 5.25
C LEU A 72 -0.01 -13.50 5.07
N ILE A 73 -1.03 -14.31 4.88
CA ILE A 73 -0.89 -15.76 4.67
C ILE A 73 -1.61 -16.16 3.38
N LEU A 74 -0.86 -16.67 2.43
CA LEU A 74 -1.35 -17.20 1.16
C LEU A 74 -1.29 -18.73 1.21
N ASP A 75 -2.45 -19.40 1.19
CA ASP A 75 -2.57 -20.86 1.24
C ASP A 75 -1.72 -21.53 2.34
N GLY A 76 -1.60 -20.86 3.50
CA GLY A 76 -0.83 -21.33 4.64
C GLY A 76 0.62 -20.87 4.68
N VAL A 77 1.11 -20.16 3.68
CA VAL A 77 2.47 -19.61 3.60
C VAL A 77 2.45 -18.11 3.83
N GLU A 78 3.36 -17.61 4.66
CA GLU A 78 3.51 -16.17 4.88
C GLU A 78 4.09 -15.48 3.65
N ILE A 79 3.49 -14.35 3.29
CA ILE A 79 3.92 -13.50 2.17
C ILE A 79 4.10 -12.06 2.62
N VAL A 80 4.86 -11.27 1.85
CA VAL A 80 5.00 -9.83 2.03
C VAL A 80 3.96 -9.06 1.19
N SER A 81 3.70 -7.80 1.58
CA SER A 81 2.67 -6.98 0.93
C SER A 81 2.89 -6.77 -0.57
N GLU A 82 4.14 -6.71 -1.00
CA GLU A 82 4.51 -6.56 -2.40
C GLU A 82 4.08 -7.77 -3.25
N MET A 83 4.18 -8.98 -2.67
CA MET A 83 3.75 -10.21 -3.35
C MET A 83 2.24 -10.25 -3.57
N LEU A 84 1.46 -9.61 -2.69
CA LEU A 84 0.01 -9.54 -2.82
C LEU A 84 -0.44 -8.88 -4.13
N ASN A 85 0.26 -7.84 -4.56
CA ASN A 85 -0.07 -7.10 -5.78
C ASN A 85 0.21 -7.90 -7.06
N ASN A 86 1.05 -8.93 -6.97
CA ASN A 86 1.37 -9.81 -8.10
C ASN A 86 0.38 -10.97 -8.28
N ILE A 87 -0.57 -11.13 -7.32
CA ILE A 87 -1.56 -12.21 -7.40
C ILE A 87 -2.75 -11.73 -8.21
N PRO A 88 -3.09 -12.40 -9.32
CA PRO A 88 -4.28 -12.04 -10.09
C PRO A 88 -5.54 -12.25 -9.22
N PRO A 89 -6.43 -11.24 -9.16
CA PRO A 89 -7.65 -11.34 -8.34
C PRO A 89 -8.53 -12.54 -8.68
N GLU A 90 -8.48 -12.99 -9.92
CA GLU A 90 -9.24 -14.13 -10.42
C GLU A 90 -8.77 -15.46 -9.84
N ALA A 91 -7.48 -15.56 -9.45
CA ALA A 91 -6.92 -16.75 -8.81
C ALA A 91 -7.37 -16.89 -7.35
N ILE A 92 -7.88 -15.83 -6.74
CA ILE A 92 -8.26 -15.80 -5.34
C ILE A 92 -9.70 -16.27 -5.18
N GLU A 93 -9.94 -17.18 -4.23
CA GLU A 93 -11.26 -17.62 -3.83
C GLU A 93 -11.87 -16.69 -2.78
N SER A 94 -11.08 -16.39 -1.74
CA SER A 94 -11.55 -15.55 -0.63
C SER A 94 -10.40 -14.94 0.17
N PHE A 95 -10.73 -13.83 0.84
CA PHE A 95 -9.93 -13.22 1.90
C PHE A 95 -10.62 -13.44 3.24
N SER A 96 -9.93 -13.98 4.22
CA SER A 96 -10.40 -14.10 5.59
C SER A 96 -9.58 -13.18 6.49
N ILE A 97 -10.24 -12.22 7.13
CA ILE A 97 -9.58 -11.22 7.95
C ILE A 97 -9.85 -11.53 9.42
N LEU A 98 -8.78 -11.82 10.15
CA LEU A 98 -8.80 -12.09 11.57
C LEU A 98 -8.45 -10.81 12.32
N ARG A 99 -9.44 -10.26 13.02
CA ARG A 99 -9.29 -8.99 13.76
C ARG A 99 -9.29 -9.18 15.26
N ASP A 100 -9.81 -10.30 15.73
CA ASP A 100 -9.93 -10.58 17.16
C ASP A 100 -8.64 -11.20 17.71
N ALA A 101 -8.31 -10.85 18.95
CA ALA A 101 -7.15 -11.39 19.65
C ALA A 101 -7.22 -12.93 19.79
N THR A 102 -8.41 -13.48 19.98
CA THR A 102 -8.63 -14.92 20.04
C THR A 102 -8.31 -15.60 18.72
N ALA A 103 -8.74 -15.00 17.59
CA ALA A 103 -8.48 -15.54 16.26
C ALA A 103 -7.01 -15.38 15.87
N THR A 104 -6.35 -14.28 16.28
CA THR A 104 -4.94 -14.03 15.98
C THR A 104 -3.98 -14.75 16.91
N ALA A 105 -4.46 -15.28 18.06
CA ALA A 105 -3.62 -16.02 19.03
C ALA A 105 -2.87 -17.22 18.43
N LEU A 106 -3.44 -17.85 17.39
CA LEU A 106 -2.79 -18.93 16.65
C LEU A 106 -1.49 -18.53 15.97
N TYR A 107 -1.31 -17.21 15.71
CA TYR A 107 -0.16 -16.64 15.01
C TYR A 107 0.81 -15.92 15.95
N GLY A 108 0.55 -15.98 17.26
CA GLY A 108 1.40 -15.39 18.29
C GLY A 108 1.57 -13.88 18.13
N SER A 109 2.73 -13.37 18.53
CA SER A 109 3.05 -11.93 18.45
C SER A 109 3.00 -11.36 17.01
N ARG A 110 3.21 -12.19 16.02
CA ARG A 110 3.16 -11.79 14.59
C ARG A 110 1.74 -11.43 14.14
N GLY A 111 0.71 -12.02 14.77
CA GLY A 111 -0.70 -11.72 14.52
C GLY A 111 -1.23 -10.48 15.24
N ALA A 112 -0.41 -9.78 16.04
CA ALA A 112 -0.86 -8.66 16.88
C ALA A 112 -1.52 -7.52 16.09
N ASN A 113 -1.05 -7.25 14.86
CA ASN A 113 -1.60 -6.23 13.95
C ASN A 113 -2.77 -6.73 13.09
N GLY A 114 -3.27 -7.93 13.36
CA GLY A 114 -4.27 -8.62 12.55
C GLY A 114 -3.64 -9.57 11.54
N VAL A 115 -4.43 -10.51 11.06
CA VAL A 115 -4.01 -11.52 10.08
C VAL A 115 -4.97 -11.50 8.89
N MET A 116 -4.44 -11.50 7.70
CA MET A 116 -5.20 -11.69 6.47
C MET A 116 -4.80 -13.03 5.85
N ILE A 117 -5.75 -13.93 5.76
CA ILE A 117 -5.58 -15.22 5.12
C ILE A 117 -6.19 -15.14 3.72
N ILE A 118 -5.38 -15.47 2.73
CA ILE A 118 -5.73 -15.47 1.32
C ILE A 118 -5.81 -16.91 0.87
N THR A 119 -6.95 -17.31 0.34
CA THR A 119 -7.17 -18.64 -0.17
C THR A 119 -7.31 -18.56 -1.68
N THR A 120 -6.51 -19.36 -2.41
CA THR A 120 -6.61 -19.44 -3.87
C THR A 120 -7.62 -20.50 -4.29
N LYS A 121 -8.12 -20.36 -5.52
CA LYS A 121 -9.05 -21.31 -6.11
C LYS A 121 -8.38 -22.66 -6.34
N ASN A 122 -9.01 -23.71 -5.86
CA ASN A 122 -8.53 -25.08 -6.05
C ASN A 122 -9.05 -25.65 -7.37
N GLY A 123 -8.16 -26.04 -8.27
CA GLY A 123 -8.54 -26.64 -9.57
C GLY A 123 -9.24 -28.01 -9.47
N ARG A 124 -9.24 -28.62 -8.28
CA ARG A 124 -9.86 -29.93 -8.04
C ARG A 124 -11.39 -29.96 -8.07
N GLN A 125 -12.05 -28.81 -7.94
CA GLN A 125 -13.51 -28.73 -7.85
C GLN A 125 -14.20 -28.51 -9.20
N SER A 126 -13.46 -28.33 -10.28
CA SER A 126 -14.04 -28.10 -11.59
C SER A 126 -14.00 -29.38 -12.43
N GLU A 127 -15.15 -29.98 -12.66
CA GLU A 127 -15.30 -31.09 -13.61
C GLU A 127 -15.16 -30.66 -15.06
N LYS A 128 -15.18 -29.35 -15.32
CA LYS A 128 -15.10 -28.77 -16.67
C LYS A 128 -13.93 -27.77 -16.73
N MET A 129 -13.22 -27.82 -17.85
CA MET A 129 -12.20 -26.83 -18.16
C MET A 129 -12.86 -25.45 -18.34
N ALA A 130 -12.50 -24.48 -17.51
CA ALA A 130 -12.93 -23.10 -17.64
C ALA A 130 -11.76 -22.26 -18.17
N ILE A 131 -11.96 -21.63 -19.31
CA ILE A 131 -10.98 -20.68 -19.89
C ILE A 131 -11.52 -19.28 -19.65
N ASN A 132 -10.81 -18.49 -18.87
CA ASN A 132 -11.10 -17.08 -18.66
C ASN A 132 -10.05 -16.26 -19.39
N VAL A 133 -10.48 -15.40 -20.32
CA VAL A 133 -9.62 -14.45 -21.01
C VAL A 133 -10.00 -13.06 -20.54
N ARG A 134 -9.05 -12.35 -19.96
CA ARG A 134 -9.23 -10.96 -19.54
C ARG A 134 -8.25 -10.08 -20.31
N LEU A 135 -8.74 -9.08 -20.98
CA LEU A 135 -7.95 -8.06 -21.66
C LEU A 135 -8.17 -6.73 -20.95
N GLU A 136 -7.12 -6.15 -20.43
CA GLU A 136 -7.17 -4.85 -19.78
C GLU A 136 -6.22 -3.90 -20.49
N SER A 137 -6.67 -2.67 -20.72
CA SER A 137 -5.85 -1.57 -21.20
C SER A 137 -6.11 -0.37 -20.31
N GLY A 138 -5.07 0.25 -19.83
CA GLY A 138 -5.17 1.42 -18.96
C GLY A 138 -4.09 2.44 -19.29
N ILE A 139 -4.43 3.71 -19.17
CA ILE A 139 -3.50 4.82 -19.28
C ILE A 139 -3.46 5.49 -17.90
N SER A 140 -2.29 5.46 -17.27
CA SER A 140 -2.06 6.12 -15.99
C SER A 140 -1.34 7.44 -16.21
N MET A 141 -1.87 8.51 -15.68
CA MET A 141 -1.27 9.84 -15.73
C MET A 141 -1.22 10.43 -14.31
N PRO A 142 -0.16 11.16 -13.95
CA PRO A 142 -0.13 11.87 -12.68
C PRO A 142 -1.25 12.92 -12.65
N THR A 143 -2.03 12.93 -11.57
CA THR A 143 -3.12 13.91 -11.39
C THR A 143 -2.59 15.31 -11.09
N ARG A 144 -1.37 15.41 -10.57
CA ARG A 144 -0.67 16.64 -10.30
C ARG A 144 0.83 16.42 -10.48
N VAL A 145 1.44 17.24 -11.30
CA VAL A 145 2.88 17.37 -11.38
C VAL A 145 3.28 18.46 -10.39
N GLN A 146 4.24 18.19 -9.52
CA GLN A 146 4.76 19.21 -8.63
C GLN A 146 5.55 20.24 -9.43
N ASP A 147 5.26 21.50 -9.21
CA ASP A 147 6.08 22.57 -9.74
C ASP A 147 7.42 22.58 -9.00
N ILE A 148 8.45 22.19 -9.69
CA ILE A 148 9.82 22.20 -9.16
C ILE A 148 10.41 23.58 -9.46
N ALA A 149 10.99 24.20 -8.44
CA ALA A 149 11.68 25.47 -8.60
C ALA A 149 12.79 25.33 -9.67
N ASP A 150 12.91 26.32 -10.53
CA ASP A 150 14.01 26.41 -11.48
C ASP A 150 15.36 26.53 -10.76
N GLY A 151 16.43 26.25 -11.46
CA GLY A 151 17.77 26.22 -10.86
C GLY A 151 18.19 27.55 -10.25
N VAL A 152 17.71 28.68 -10.78
CA VAL A 152 18.00 30.03 -10.26
C VAL A 152 17.27 30.23 -8.94
N THR A 153 15.97 29.99 -8.92
CA THR A 153 15.14 30.07 -7.70
C THR A 153 15.65 29.15 -6.59
N TYR A 154 16.09 27.93 -6.94
CA TYR A 154 16.70 27.03 -5.97
C TYR A 154 17.97 27.63 -5.35
N MET A 155 18.90 28.15 -6.16
CA MET A 155 20.15 28.72 -5.68
C MET A 155 19.92 29.95 -4.78
N GLU A 156 18.99 30.84 -5.17
CA GLU A 156 18.62 32.02 -4.40
C GLU A 156 18.02 31.66 -3.06
N ASN A 157 17.04 30.75 -3.05
CA ASN A 157 16.40 30.28 -1.81
C ASN A 157 17.37 29.54 -0.89
N TYR A 158 18.30 28.77 -1.45
CA TYR A 158 19.31 28.08 -0.68
C TYR A 158 20.26 29.08 0.02
N ASN A 159 20.74 30.09 -0.70
CA ASN A 159 21.56 31.14 -0.15
C ASN A 159 20.81 31.95 0.94
N GLU A 160 19.53 32.26 0.71
CA GLU A 160 18.70 32.94 1.70
C GLU A 160 18.48 32.10 2.95
N ALA A 161 18.26 30.77 2.80
CA ALA A 161 18.14 29.85 3.92
C ALA A 161 19.43 29.79 4.77
N LEU A 162 20.59 29.83 4.12
CA LEU A 162 21.87 29.92 4.85
C LEU A 162 22.02 31.25 5.58
N ARG A 163 21.68 32.37 4.91
CA ARG A 163 21.74 33.71 5.50
C ARG A 163 20.86 33.84 6.74
N THR A 164 19.64 33.33 6.68
CA THR A 164 18.67 33.39 7.78
C THR A 164 19.01 32.47 8.95
N ARG A 165 19.77 31.42 8.72
CA ARG A 165 20.21 30.45 9.73
C ARG A 165 21.56 30.80 10.35
N THR A 166 22.31 31.73 9.78
CA THR A 166 23.60 32.17 10.32
C THR A 166 23.36 32.96 11.61
N PRO A 167 23.94 32.53 12.76
CA PRO A 167 23.77 33.26 14.04
C PRO A 167 24.26 34.70 13.97
N ALA A 168 23.67 35.54 14.79
CA ALA A 168 24.09 36.94 14.90
C ALA A 168 25.53 37.01 15.40
N GLY A 169 26.42 37.63 14.60
CA GLY A 169 27.85 37.74 14.89
C GLY A 169 28.75 36.80 14.10
N GLU A 170 28.19 35.85 13.37
CA GLU A 170 28.95 35.02 12.42
C GLU A 170 28.89 35.59 10.99
N THR A 171 29.98 35.37 10.23
CA THR A 171 30.04 35.82 8.85
C THR A 171 29.27 34.85 7.95
N TYR A 172 28.24 35.31 7.25
CA TYR A 172 27.54 34.57 6.23
C TYR A 172 28.47 34.27 5.05
N VAL A 173 28.54 32.97 4.66
CA VAL A 173 29.24 32.52 3.46
C VAL A 173 28.20 32.04 2.44
N GLN A 174 28.15 32.73 1.31
CA GLN A 174 27.27 32.40 0.22
C GLN A 174 27.69 31.06 -0.45
N HIS A 175 26.78 30.12 -0.60
CA HIS A 175 27.08 28.82 -1.20
C HIS A 175 27.13 28.89 -2.73
N PHE A 176 26.18 29.60 -3.31
CA PHE A 176 26.15 29.83 -4.78
C PHE A 176 26.51 31.27 -5.04
N SER A 177 27.59 31.50 -5.81
CA SER A 177 28.03 32.85 -6.14
C SER A 177 27.05 33.56 -7.10
N ASP A 178 27.00 34.89 -7.03
CA ASP A 178 26.13 35.69 -7.89
C ASP A 178 26.45 35.52 -9.37
N GLU A 179 27.71 35.28 -9.71
CA GLU A 179 28.13 34.95 -11.08
C GLU A 179 27.51 33.63 -11.58
N LYS A 180 27.46 32.62 -10.72
CA LYS A 180 26.86 31.33 -11.06
C LYS A 180 25.36 31.45 -11.24
N ILE A 181 24.69 32.21 -10.37
CA ILE A 181 23.24 32.46 -10.46
C ILE A 181 22.92 33.23 -11.74
N THR A 182 23.65 34.30 -12.02
CA THR A 182 23.48 35.10 -13.23
C THR A 182 23.81 34.32 -14.50
N GLY A 183 24.88 33.52 -14.49
CA GLY A 183 25.24 32.66 -15.60
C GLY A 183 24.21 31.56 -15.89
N THR A 184 23.53 31.05 -14.86
CA THR A 184 22.43 30.09 -15.05
C THR A 184 21.19 30.80 -15.58
N ARG A 185 20.84 31.99 -15.06
CA ARG A 185 19.70 32.79 -15.54
C ARG A 185 19.80 33.14 -17.02
N ASN A 186 21.01 33.43 -17.53
CA ASN A 186 21.22 33.78 -18.93
C ASN A 186 21.20 32.57 -19.87
N ARG A 187 21.13 31.34 -19.33
CA ARG A 187 21.04 30.09 -20.13
C ARG A 187 19.65 29.50 -20.21
N LEU A 188 18.73 29.97 -19.34
CA LEU A 188 17.30 29.61 -19.34
C LEU A 188 16.52 30.52 -20.28
#